data_446ca7c6c09e6ee6a2fbd29d97e9a3f1
#
_entry.id   446ca7c6c09e6ee6a2fbd29d97e9a3f1
#
_cell.length_a   1.000
_cell.length_b   1.000
_cell.length_c   1.000
_cell.angle_alpha   90.00
_cell.angle_beta   90.00
_cell.angle_gamma   90.00
#
_symmetry.space_group_name_H-M   'P 1'
#
loop_
_entity.id
_entity.type
_entity.pdbx_description
1 polymer ?
#
loop_
_entity_poly.entity_id
_entity_poly.type
_entity_poly.pdbx_seq_one_letter_code
_entity_poly.pdbx_strand_id
1 'polypeptide(L)'
;MSFFSLDSKFSQIMGRVFDLMMLNIIFLIMCIPIVTIGANFTAMYYVTLKMIKNEETYIFRTYWKSFRENFKQATAIWLILLAVLIVLILDLLLVMRMPGTITYLRFVFLVLIFFEAMVLSYVFPVLSRFDNTVKNTIKNSILMAIRHLPWTIMILLVNLCPLLIYVFSTTKIVSYLILLMFLLGFSTVALGCSWFFVNKIFPFYMPEEEKEVLTPEEESLRALEAMDRPSPCLLYTSDAAD
;
A
#
# COMPACT_ATOMS: atom_id res chain seq x y z
N MET A 1 11.60 -27.13 -25.18
CA MET A 1 11.05 -26.21 -24.16
C MET A 1 11.85 -24.92 -24.25
N SER A 2 11.32 -23.87 -24.89
CA SER A 2 12.05 -22.61 -25.04
C SER A 2 11.88 -21.82 -23.74
N PHE A 3 12.94 -21.61 -23.01
CA PHE A 3 13.00 -20.76 -21.81
C PHE A 3 12.55 -19.30 -22.07
N PHE A 4 12.49 -18.90 -23.32
CA PHE A 4 12.14 -17.57 -23.78
C PHE A 4 10.75 -17.47 -24.43
N SER A 5 9.85 -18.46 -24.25
CA SER A 5 8.47 -18.28 -24.67
C SER A 5 7.78 -17.21 -23.78
N LEU A 6 6.96 -16.36 -24.39
CA LEU A 6 6.24 -15.28 -23.69
C LEU A 6 5.37 -15.81 -22.53
N ASP A 7 4.94 -17.06 -22.58
CA ASP A 7 4.16 -17.75 -21.55
C ASP A 7 5.00 -18.45 -20.48
N SER A 8 6.34 -18.32 -20.51
CA SER A 8 7.18 -18.95 -19.49
C SER A 8 7.03 -18.19 -18.15
N LYS A 9 7.03 -18.95 -17.02
CA LYS A 9 7.04 -18.36 -15.68
C LYS A 9 8.17 -17.33 -15.49
N PHE A 10 9.29 -17.55 -16.20
CA PHE A 10 10.42 -16.61 -16.20
C PHE A 10 10.07 -15.26 -16.85
N SER A 11 9.37 -15.28 -17.98
CA SER A 11 8.91 -14.04 -18.65
C SER A 11 7.95 -13.24 -17.76
N GLN A 12 7.02 -13.92 -17.10
CA GLN A 12 6.07 -13.27 -16.16
C GLN A 12 6.78 -12.64 -14.96
N ILE A 13 7.78 -13.34 -14.37
CA ILE A 13 8.57 -12.79 -13.26
C ILE A 13 9.38 -11.58 -13.73
N MET A 14 10.02 -11.67 -14.89
CA MET A 14 10.81 -10.57 -15.45
C MET A 14 9.93 -9.35 -15.77
N GLY A 15 8.73 -9.56 -16.29
CA GLY A 15 7.74 -8.50 -16.50
C GLY A 15 7.39 -7.79 -15.19
N ARG A 16 7.09 -8.53 -14.12
CA ARG A 16 6.80 -7.94 -12.80
C ARG A 16 7.99 -7.16 -12.21
N VAL A 17 9.22 -7.67 -12.40
CA VAL A 17 10.43 -6.95 -11.96
C VAL A 17 10.56 -5.62 -12.72
N PHE A 18 10.32 -5.63 -14.02
CA PHE A 18 10.34 -4.42 -14.84
C PHE A 18 9.26 -3.41 -14.40
N ASP A 19 8.06 -3.88 -14.12
CA ASP A 19 6.96 -3.05 -13.62
C ASP A 19 7.30 -2.40 -12.27
N LEU A 20 7.94 -3.14 -11.36
CA LEU A 20 8.41 -2.61 -10.08
C LEU A 20 9.54 -1.59 -10.26
N MET A 21 10.46 -1.80 -11.22
CA MET A 21 11.49 -0.83 -11.54
C MET A 21 10.88 0.47 -12.08
N MET A 22 9.95 0.38 -13.02
CA MET A 22 9.24 1.55 -13.53
C MET A 22 8.49 2.29 -12.42
N LEU A 23 7.76 1.57 -11.58
CA LEU A 23 7.03 2.13 -10.44
C LEU A 23 7.95 2.87 -9.48
N ASN A 24 9.12 2.28 -9.18
CA ASN A 24 10.11 2.87 -8.29
C ASN A 24 10.71 4.17 -8.86
N ILE A 25 11.05 4.18 -10.14
CA ILE A 25 11.61 5.36 -10.82
C ILE A 25 10.57 6.50 -10.83
N ILE A 26 9.32 6.21 -11.19
CA ILE A 26 8.25 7.21 -11.18
C ILE A 26 8.06 7.76 -9.75
N PHE A 27 8.02 6.90 -8.74
CA PHE A 27 7.91 7.29 -7.34
C PHE A 27 9.04 8.23 -6.92
N LEU A 28 10.30 7.90 -7.22
CA LEU A 28 11.45 8.73 -6.84
C LEU A 28 11.42 10.11 -7.49
N ILE A 29 11.09 10.18 -8.79
CA ILE A 29 10.99 11.45 -9.51
C ILE A 29 9.88 12.32 -8.90
N MET A 30 8.73 11.73 -8.62
CA MET A 30 7.58 12.44 -8.07
C MET A 30 7.73 12.78 -6.58
N CYS A 31 8.69 12.18 -5.86
CA CYS A 31 9.03 12.51 -4.48
C CYS A 31 9.98 13.71 -4.33
N ILE A 32 10.51 14.27 -5.41
CA ILE A 32 11.41 15.44 -5.36
C ILE A 32 10.75 16.59 -4.56
N PRO A 33 9.48 16.98 -4.77
CA PRO A 33 8.81 17.89 -3.86
C PRO A 33 8.37 17.14 -2.59
N ILE A 34 8.82 17.60 -1.42
CA ILE A 34 8.47 16.98 -0.12
C ILE A 34 6.94 16.94 0.12
N VAL A 35 6.23 17.93 -0.40
CA VAL A 35 4.77 18.06 -0.26
C VAL A 35 4.01 16.92 -0.95
N THR A 36 4.55 16.37 -2.04
CA THR A 36 3.89 15.33 -2.84
C THR A 36 4.12 13.91 -2.32
N ILE A 37 4.99 13.71 -1.33
CA ILE A 37 5.38 12.39 -0.81
C ILE A 37 4.14 11.57 -0.40
N GLY A 38 3.18 12.18 0.30
CA GLY A 38 1.96 11.47 0.72
C GLY A 38 1.12 10.97 -0.45
N ALA A 39 0.93 11.80 -1.48
CA ALA A 39 0.21 11.42 -2.69
C ALA A 39 0.96 10.32 -3.48
N ASN A 40 2.29 10.37 -3.48
CA ASN A 40 3.13 9.38 -4.12
C ASN A 40 3.04 8.01 -3.43
N PHE A 41 3.08 7.96 -2.10
CA PHE A 41 2.86 6.72 -1.36
C PHE A 41 1.47 6.14 -1.63
N THR A 42 0.43 6.97 -1.62
CA THR A 42 -0.93 6.52 -1.93
C THR A 42 -1.02 5.92 -3.34
N ALA A 43 -0.43 6.60 -4.34
CA ALA A 43 -0.42 6.11 -5.71
C ALA A 43 0.40 4.81 -5.87
N MET A 44 1.54 4.71 -5.19
CA MET A 44 2.37 3.50 -5.19
C MET A 44 1.62 2.32 -4.57
N TYR A 45 0.97 2.51 -3.40
CA TYR A 45 0.16 1.46 -2.78
C TYR A 45 -1.05 1.07 -3.64
N TYR A 46 -1.69 2.01 -4.32
CA TYR A 46 -2.79 1.71 -5.23
C TYR A 46 -2.35 0.75 -6.35
N VAL A 47 -1.19 0.99 -6.97
CA VAL A 47 -0.63 0.12 -8.00
C VAL A 47 -0.23 -1.24 -7.42
N THR A 48 0.51 -1.27 -6.30
CA THR A 48 0.99 -2.53 -5.70
C THR A 48 -0.14 -3.40 -5.17
N LEU A 49 -1.22 -2.81 -4.64
CA LEU A 49 -2.43 -3.54 -4.23
C LEU A 49 -3.11 -4.22 -5.44
N LYS A 50 -3.18 -3.54 -6.59
CA LYS A 50 -3.69 -4.13 -7.84
C LYS A 50 -2.78 -5.23 -8.36
N MET A 51 -1.46 -5.03 -8.31
CA MET A 51 -0.49 -6.07 -8.71
C MET A 51 -0.64 -7.36 -7.89
N ILE A 52 -0.90 -7.27 -6.58
CA ILE A 52 -1.13 -8.44 -5.72
C ILE A 52 -2.44 -9.17 -6.10
N LYS A 53 -3.46 -8.42 -6.51
CA LYS A 53 -4.74 -8.99 -6.97
C LYS A 53 -4.67 -9.55 -8.39
N ASN A 54 -3.53 -9.48 -9.06
CA ASN A 54 -3.34 -9.83 -10.48
C ASN A 54 -4.26 -9.05 -11.44
N GLU A 55 -4.73 -7.87 -11.04
CA GLU A 55 -5.43 -6.97 -11.94
C GLU A 55 -4.42 -6.40 -12.95
N GLU A 56 -4.71 -6.51 -14.25
CA GLU A 56 -3.87 -5.93 -15.31
C GLU A 56 -3.84 -4.41 -15.17
N THR A 57 -2.63 -3.84 -15.06
CA THR A 57 -2.48 -2.40 -14.87
C THR A 57 -1.39 -1.83 -15.78
N TYR A 58 -1.74 -0.77 -16.49
CA TYR A 58 -0.74 0.11 -17.08
C TYR A 58 -0.15 0.97 -15.96
N ILE A 59 1.04 0.63 -15.47
CA ILE A 59 1.67 1.20 -14.27
C ILE A 59 1.57 2.73 -14.25
N PHE A 60 2.06 3.40 -15.29
CA PHE A 60 2.07 4.86 -15.35
C PHE A 60 0.66 5.48 -15.28
N ARG A 61 -0.28 4.94 -16.06
CA ARG A 61 -1.66 5.47 -16.13
C ARG A 61 -2.37 5.27 -14.79
N THR A 62 -2.22 4.10 -14.20
CA THR A 62 -2.85 3.73 -12.93
C THR A 62 -2.27 4.56 -11.77
N TYR A 63 -0.94 4.72 -11.74
CA TYR A 63 -0.25 5.57 -10.78
C TYR A 63 -0.72 7.03 -10.87
N TRP A 64 -0.72 7.60 -12.08
CA TRP A 64 -1.09 8.99 -12.32
C TRP A 64 -2.55 9.27 -11.98
N LYS A 65 -3.44 8.32 -12.28
CA LYS A 65 -4.85 8.42 -11.90
C LYS A 65 -4.99 8.54 -10.38
N SER A 66 -4.47 7.57 -9.64
CA SER A 66 -4.55 7.58 -8.16
C SER A 66 -3.85 8.79 -7.54
N PHE A 67 -2.69 9.20 -8.09
CA PHE A 67 -1.98 10.40 -7.65
C PHE A 67 -2.87 11.65 -7.73
N ARG A 68 -3.52 11.88 -8.88
CA ARG A 68 -4.37 13.07 -9.08
C ARG A 68 -5.65 13.04 -8.22
N GLU A 69 -6.30 11.90 -8.13
CA GLU A 69 -7.54 11.73 -7.36
C GLU A 69 -7.32 11.97 -5.87
N ASN A 70 -6.22 11.43 -5.32
CA ASN A 70 -5.93 11.51 -3.89
C ASN A 70 -5.02 12.67 -3.48
N PHE A 71 -4.54 13.49 -4.43
CA PHE A 71 -3.50 14.50 -4.19
C PHE A 71 -3.79 15.41 -2.99
N LYS A 72 -4.95 16.05 -2.97
CA LYS A 72 -5.32 17.02 -1.92
C LYS A 72 -5.39 16.35 -0.55
N GLN A 73 -6.03 15.20 -0.49
CA GLN A 73 -6.28 14.50 0.76
C GLN A 73 -4.99 13.84 1.30
N ALA A 74 -4.25 13.16 0.45
CA ALA A 74 -2.97 12.53 0.81
C ALA A 74 -1.93 13.56 1.26
N THR A 75 -1.87 14.71 0.57
CA THR A 75 -0.96 15.80 0.94
C THR A 75 -1.35 16.41 2.29
N ALA A 76 -2.64 16.65 2.54
CA ALA A 76 -3.09 17.17 3.83
C ALA A 76 -2.75 16.20 4.98
N ILE A 77 -3.00 14.90 4.81
CA ILE A 77 -2.64 13.87 5.80
C ILE A 77 -1.13 13.85 6.03
N TRP A 78 -0.35 13.84 4.96
CA TRP A 78 1.11 13.85 5.03
C TRP A 78 1.65 15.03 5.81
N LEU A 79 1.20 16.26 5.51
CA LEU A 79 1.67 17.46 6.19
C LEU A 79 1.30 17.46 7.68
N ILE A 80 0.12 16.98 8.05
CA ILE A 80 -0.30 16.86 9.46
C ILE A 80 0.63 15.88 10.18
N LEU A 81 0.83 14.67 9.65
CA LEU A 81 1.67 13.66 10.28
C LEU A 81 3.14 14.10 10.29
N LEU A 82 3.63 14.71 9.23
CA LEU A 82 4.99 15.25 9.18
C LEU A 82 5.22 16.33 10.27
N ALA A 83 4.26 17.22 10.48
CA ALA A 83 4.35 18.23 11.52
C ALA A 83 4.40 17.59 12.93
N VAL A 84 3.56 16.59 13.19
CA VAL A 84 3.58 15.84 14.46
C VAL A 84 4.91 15.14 14.64
N LEU A 85 5.43 14.46 13.62
CA LEU A 85 6.72 13.77 13.68
C LEU A 85 7.87 14.72 13.97
N ILE A 86 7.90 15.89 13.34
CA ILE A 86 8.93 16.91 13.57
C ILE A 86 8.89 17.36 15.04
N VAL A 87 7.71 17.65 15.59
CA VAL A 87 7.57 18.06 17.00
C VAL A 87 8.07 16.96 17.92
N LEU A 88 7.64 15.72 17.72
CA LEU A 88 8.08 14.58 18.56
C LEU A 88 9.61 14.35 18.51
N ILE A 89 10.22 14.50 17.32
CA ILE A 89 11.69 14.38 17.18
C ILE A 89 12.39 15.53 17.90
N LEU A 90 11.92 16.77 17.77
CA LEU A 90 12.50 17.92 18.46
C LEU A 90 12.39 17.76 19.99
N ASP A 91 11.24 17.34 20.50
CA ASP A 91 11.04 17.09 21.93
C ASP A 91 11.98 15.98 22.43
N LEU A 92 12.11 14.87 21.66
CA LEU A 92 13.04 13.80 21.99
C LEU A 92 14.49 14.32 22.06
N LEU A 93 14.93 15.11 21.09
CA LEU A 93 16.28 15.69 21.04
C LEU A 93 16.52 16.65 22.20
N LEU A 94 15.53 17.44 22.60
CA LEU A 94 15.60 18.32 23.77
C LEU A 94 15.75 17.51 25.05
N VAL A 95 14.92 16.51 25.26
CA VAL A 95 14.97 15.64 26.46
C VAL A 95 16.30 14.88 26.56
N MET A 96 16.84 14.43 25.44
CA MET A 96 18.15 13.75 25.44
C MET A 96 19.33 14.64 25.89
N ARG A 97 19.18 15.96 25.82
CA ARG A 97 20.19 16.93 26.28
C ARG A 97 20.02 17.34 27.74
N MET A 98 18.88 17.03 28.38
CA MET A 98 18.59 17.40 29.75
C MET A 98 19.15 16.35 30.73
N PRO A 99 19.93 16.75 31.77
CA PRO A 99 20.41 15.83 32.80
C PRO A 99 19.30 15.47 33.81
N GLY A 100 19.47 14.35 34.49
CA GLY A 100 18.63 13.98 35.65
C GLY A 100 17.40 13.13 35.27
N THR A 101 16.40 13.14 36.13
CA THR A 101 15.19 12.29 36.08
C THR A 101 14.34 12.55 34.83
N ILE A 102 14.42 13.77 34.27
CA ILE A 102 13.70 14.17 33.03
C ILE A 102 14.11 13.31 31.84
N THR A 103 15.31 12.74 31.86
CA THR A 103 15.79 11.85 30.78
C THR A 103 14.87 10.63 30.58
N TYR A 104 14.11 10.18 31.59
CA TYR A 104 13.16 9.09 31.41
C TYR A 104 11.99 9.43 30.49
N LEU A 105 11.65 10.71 30.28
CA LEU A 105 10.65 11.15 29.30
C LEU A 105 10.99 10.71 27.87
N ARG A 106 12.26 10.43 27.57
CA ARG A 106 12.68 9.90 26.25
C ARG A 106 11.90 8.65 25.85
N PHE A 107 11.58 7.77 26.81
CA PHE A 107 10.83 6.55 26.52
C PHE A 107 9.39 6.86 26.10
N VAL A 108 8.78 7.90 26.66
CA VAL A 108 7.43 8.35 26.28
C VAL A 108 7.45 8.84 24.82
N PHE A 109 8.41 9.68 24.45
CA PHE A 109 8.53 10.17 23.06
C PHE A 109 8.85 9.04 22.08
N LEU A 110 9.69 8.07 22.46
CA LEU A 110 9.95 6.89 21.62
C LEU A 110 8.68 6.07 21.38
N VAL A 111 7.84 5.87 22.40
CA VAL A 111 6.54 5.21 22.26
C VAL A 111 5.61 5.98 21.34
N LEU A 112 5.54 7.31 21.47
CA LEU A 112 4.71 8.16 20.60
C LEU A 112 5.18 8.11 19.13
N ILE A 113 6.50 8.17 18.89
CA ILE A 113 7.08 8.01 17.54
C ILE A 113 6.77 6.62 16.96
N PHE A 114 6.80 5.58 17.79
CA PHE A 114 6.41 4.23 17.37
C PHE A 114 4.93 4.17 16.96
N PHE A 115 4.04 4.79 17.71
CA PHE A 115 2.62 4.89 17.36
C PHE A 115 2.42 5.66 16.04
N GLU A 116 3.15 6.75 15.86
CA GLU A 116 3.08 7.52 14.62
C GLU A 116 3.59 6.72 13.41
N ALA A 117 4.66 5.95 13.56
CA ALA A 117 5.16 5.05 12.53
C ALA A 117 4.12 3.97 12.15
N MET A 118 3.36 3.46 13.13
CA MET A 118 2.23 2.56 12.87
C MET A 118 1.16 3.25 12.01
N VAL A 119 0.77 4.48 12.35
CA VAL A 119 -0.24 5.25 11.60
C VAL A 119 0.24 5.53 10.18
N LEU A 120 1.49 5.98 10.01
CA LEU A 120 2.11 6.25 8.72
C LEU A 120 2.13 5.02 7.80
N SER A 121 2.35 3.83 8.37
CA SER A 121 2.38 2.58 7.62
C SER A 121 1.00 2.15 7.10
N TYR A 122 -0.09 2.62 7.72
CA TYR A 122 -1.46 2.25 7.37
C TYR A 122 -2.21 3.31 6.57
N VAL A 123 -1.92 4.60 6.80
CA VAL A 123 -2.76 5.69 6.30
C VAL A 123 -2.81 5.74 4.77
N PHE A 124 -1.68 5.53 4.09
CA PHE A 124 -1.62 5.59 2.63
C PHE A 124 -2.23 4.36 1.94
N PRO A 125 -1.98 3.11 2.40
CA PRO A 125 -2.70 1.93 1.91
C PRO A 125 -4.21 2.01 2.11
N VAL A 126 -4.67 2.50 3.28
CA VAL A 126 -6.11 2.69 3.56
C VAL A 126 -6.71 3.76 2.66
N LEU A 127 -6.02 4.90 2.48
CA LEU A 127 -6.47 5.97 1.58
C LEU A 127 -6.52 5.51 0.12
N SER A 128 -5.61 4.64 -0.31
CA SER A 128 -5.58 4.13 -1.68
C SER A 128 -6.73 3.16 -1.99
N ARG A 129 -7.38 2.59 -0.97
CA ARG A 129 -8.41 1.56 -1.14
C ARG A 129 -9.81 2.03 -0.76
N PHE A 130 -9.93 2.91 0.22
CA PHE A 130 -11.23 3.32 0.79
C PHE A 130 -11.44 4.83 0.61
N ASP A 131 -12.58 5.19 0.02
CA ASP A 131 -13.00 6.58 -0.11
C ASP A 131 -13.53 7.10 1.23
N ASN A 132 -12.69 7.84 1.96
CA ASN A 132 -12.98 8.37 3.28
C ASN A 132 -12.56 9.84 3.39
N THR A 133 -13.08 10.57 4.38
CA THR A 133 -12.57 11.90 4.72
C THR A 133 -11.22 11.79 5.43
N VAL A 134 -10.38 12.85 5.39
CA VAL A 134 -9.07 12.92 6.07
C VAL A 134 -9.15 12.40 7.52
N LYS A 135 -10.13 12.89 8.30
CA LYS A 135 -10.32 12.50 9.70
C LYS A 135 -10.64 11.00 9.84
N ASN A 136 -11.53 10.48 8.99
CA ASN A 136 -11.92 9.08 9.03
C ASN A 136 -10.79 8.17 8.57
N THR A 137 -10.00 8.58 7.57
CA THR A 137 -8.82 7.83 7.12
C THR A 137 -7.81 7.67 8.24
N ILE A 138 -7.46 8.74 8.95
CA ILE A 138 -6.52 8.67 10.09
C ILE A 138 -7.10 7.79 11.20
N LYS A 139 -8.38 8.00 11.58
CA LYS A 139 -9.06 7.21 12.61
C LYS A 139 -9.09 5.72 12.27
N ASN A 140 -9.45 5.38 11.03
CA ASN A 140 -9.51 4.00 10.56
C ASN A 140 -8.11 3.37 10.51
N SER A 141 -7.09 4.11 10.10
CA SER A 141 -5.71 3.64 10.09
C SER A 141 -5.21 3.31 11.49
N ILE A 142 -5.49 4.16 12.49
CA ILE A 142 -5.17 3.89 13.91
C ILE A 142 -5.89 2.63 14.39
N LEU A 143 -7.19 2.52 14.12
CA LEU A 143 -8.00 1.39 14.58
C LEU A 143 -7.56 0.07 13.95
N MET A 144 -7.28 0.09 12.64
CA MET A 144 -6.76 -1.08 11.91
C MET A 144 -5.38 -1.49 12.42
N ALA A 145 -4.47 -0.53 12.64
CA ALA A 145 -3.13 -0.79 13.15
C ALA A 145 -3.16 -1.45 14.54
N ILE A 146 -4.03 -0.99 15.43
CA ILE A 146 -4.17 -1.56 16.80
C ILE A 146 -4.87 -2.91 16.76
N ARG A 147 -5.94 -3.06 15.94
CA ARG A 147 -6.71 -4.31 15.86
C ARG A 147 -5.88 -5.46 15.30
N HIS A 148 -4.96 -5.17 14.39
CA HIS A 148 -4.12 -6.15 13.70
C HIS A 148 -2.64 -6.06 14.13
N LEU A 149 -2.36 -5.84 15.43
CA LEU A 149 -1.00 -5.66 15.98
C LEU A 149 0.04 -6.65 15.45
N PRO A 150 -0.21 -7.99 15.39
CA PRO A 150 0.80 -8.92 14.87
C PRO A 150 1.23 -8.59 13.43
N TRP A 151 0.26 -8.26 12.57
CA TRP A 151 0.54 -7.89 11.18
C TRP A 151 1.16 -6.50 11.06
N THR A 152 0.79 -5.59 11.95
CA THR A 152 1.38 -4.24 12.05
C THR A 152 2.87 -4.32 12.36
N ILE A 153 3.27 -5.18 13.31
CA ILE A 153 4.69 -5.41 13.61
C ILE A 153 5.42 -5.96 12.39
N MET A 154 4.84 -6.92 11.67
CA MET A 154 5.43 -7.45 10.43
C MET A 154 5.59 -6.38 9.35
N ILE A 155 4.59 -5.53 9.13
CA ILE A 155 4.65 -4.41 8.19
C ILE A 155 5.75 -3.43 8.60
N LEU A 156 5.85 -3.08 9.88
CA LEU A 156 6.92 -2.22 10.40
C LEU A 156 8.30 -2.84 10.19
N LEU A 157 8.46 -4.15 10.43
CA LEU A 157 9.72 -4.86 10.18
C LEU A 157 10.08 -4.84 8.69
N VAL A 158 9.12 -5.03 7.77
CA VAL A 158 9.35 -4.94 6.33
C VAL A 158 9.78 -3.52 5.93
N ASN A 159 9.14 -2.48 6.48
CA ASN A 159 9.53 -1.09 6.23
C ASN A 159 10.91 -0.75 6.83
N LEU A 160 11.26 -1.33 7.97
CA LEU A 160 12.55 -1.09 8.64
C LEU A 160 13.70 -1.92 8.05
N CYS A 161 13.39 -3.02 7.37
CA CYS A 161 14.37 -3.96 6.82
C CYS A 161 15.47 -3.26 5.99
N PRO A 162 15.17 -2.35 5.04
CA PRO A 162 16.21 -1.66 4.28
C PRO A 162 17.15 -0.84 5.15
N LEU A 163 16.62 -0.18 6.19
CA LEU A 163 17.40 0.60 7.14
C LEU A 163 18.31 -0.30 7.99
N LEU A 164 17.79 -1.42 8.49
CA LEU A 164 18.59 -2.38 9.26
C LEU A 164 19.72 -2.96 8.41
N ILE A 165 19.43 -3.36 7.18
CA ILE A 165 20.46 -3.87 6.27
C ILE A 165 21.54 -2.80 6.03
N TYR A 166 21.13 -1.53 5.84
CA TYR A 166 22.06 -0.42 5.66
C TYR A 166 22.99 -0.23 6.89
N VAL A 167 22.45 -0.25 8.11
CA VAL A 167 23.19 -0.05 9.36
C VAL A 167 24.20 -1.18 9.64
N PHE A 168 23.82 -2.44 9.34
CA PHE A 168 24.67 -3.61 9.60
C PHE A 168 25.60 -3.97 8.44
N SER A 169 25.55 -3.27 7.31
CA SER A 169 26.36 -3.57 6.13
C SER A 169 27.71 -2.88 6.14
N THR A 170 28.70 -3.53 5.54
CA THR A 170 30.02 -2.93 5.29
C THR A 170 29.94 -1.89 4.16
N THR A 171 30.88 -0.96 4.11
CA THR A 171 30.90 0.16 3.12
C THR A 171 30.75 -0.28 1.67
N LYS A 172 31.34 -1.43 1.30
CA LYS A 172 31.22 -1.98 -0.08
C LYS A 172 29.80 -2.46 -0.38
N ILE A 173 29.16 -3.16 0.57
CA ILE A 173 27.80 -3.67 0.43
C ILE A 173 26.81 -2.52 0.37
N VAL A 174 27.03 -1.45 1.14
CA VAL A 174 26.21 -0.23 1.15
C VAL A 174 26.03 0.37 -0.25
N SER A 175 27.12 0.44 -1.06
CA SER A 175 27.04 0.98 -2.42
C SER A 175 26.11 0.19 -3.33
N TYR A 176 26.16 -1.15 -3.26
CA TYR A 176 25.24 -2.02 -4.02
C TYR A 176 23.80 -1.91 -3.50
N LEU A 177 23.61 -1.77 -2.18
CA LEU A 177 22.29 -1.59 -1.58
C LEU A 177 21.66 -0.27 -2.00
N ILE A 178 22.41 0.82 -2.05
CA ILE A 178 21.91 2.11 -2.54
C ILE A 178 21.41 1.98 -3.99
N LEU A 179 22.20 1.31 -4.85
CA LEU A 179 21.77 1.07 -6.24
C LEU A 179 20.50 0.22 -6.32
N LEU A 180 20.42 -0.84 -5.52
CA LEU A 180 19.25 -1.72 -5.46
C LEU A 180 18.01 -0.96 -4.95
N MET A 181 18.17 -0.11 -3.92
CA MET A 181 17.11 0.74 -3.40
C MET A 181 16.64 1.77 -4.42
N PHE A 182 17.56 2.32 -5.20
CA PHE A 182 17.23 3.25 -6.28
C PHE A 182 16.42 2.56 -7.40
N LEU A 183 16.74 1.30 -7.74
CA LEU A 183 16.08 0.57 -8.83
C LEU A 183 14.74 -0.05 -8.40
N LEU A 184 14.67 -0.66 -7.21
CA LEU A 184 13.56 -1.53 -6.80
C LEU A 184 13.07 -1.28 -5.37
N GLY A 185 13.84 -0.58 -4.52
CA GLY A 185 13.69 -0.63 -3.07
C GLY A 185 12.31 -0.26 -2.56
N PHE A 186 11.82 0.93 -2.86
CA PHE A 186 10.53 1.39 -2.33
C PHE A 186 9.35 0.60 -2.88
N SER A 187 9.37 0.25 -4.16
CA SER A 187 8.29 -0.52 -4.79
C SER A 187 8.21 -1.95 -4.26
N THR A 188 9.34 -2.62 -4.01
CA THR A 188 9.36 -3.98 -3.44
C THR A 188 8.91 -3.99 -1.99
N VAL A 189 9.31 -3.01 -1.18
CA VAL A 189 8.82 -2.84 0.20
C VAL A 189 7.31 -2.60 0.19
N ALA A 190 6.82 -1.71 -0.67
CA ALA A 190 5.39 -1.44 -0.80
C ALA A 190 4.61 -2.68 -1.27
N LEU A 191 5.16 -3.46 -2.22
CA LEU A 191 4.57 -4.72 -2.66
C LEU A 191 4.47 -5.74 -1.51
N GLY A 192 5.55 -5.89 -0.72
CA GLY A 192 5.57 -6.75 0.46
C GLY A 192 4.52 -6.33 1.50
N CYS A 193 4.43 -5.03 1.81
CA CYS A 193 3.39 -4.51 2.70
C CYS A 193 1.98 -4.73 2.11
N SER A 194 1.79 -4.49 0.82
CA SER A 194 0.50 -4.68 0.12
C SER A 194 0.01 -6.12 0.21
N TRP A 195 0.92 -7.10 0.20
CA TRP A 195 0.56 -8.51 0.38
C TRP A 195 -0.11 -8.75 1.74
N PHE A 196 0.41 -8.15 2.83
CA PHE A 196 -0.22 -8.24 4.15
C PHE A 196 -1.58 -7.55 4.17
N PHE A 197 -1.71 -6.38 3.53
CA PHE A 197 -2.98 -5.66 3.46
C PHE A 197 -4.04 -6.46 2.73
N VAL A 198 -3.75 -6.99 1.53
CA VAL A 198 -4.72 -7.74 0.71
C VAL A 198 -5.13 -9.04 1.36
N ASN A 199 -4.18 -9.80 1.92
CA ASN A 199 -4.45 -11.16 2.38
C ASN A 199 -4.86 -11.26 3.86
N LYS A 200 -4.49 -10.28 4.71
CA LYS A 200 -4.64 -10.41 6.16
C LYS A 200 -5.47 -9.31 6.81
N ILE A 201 -5.54 -8.12 6.23
CA ILE A 201 -6.17 -6.96 6.87
C ILE A 201 -7.48 -6.59 6.17
N PHE A 202 -7.43 -6.25 4.88
CA PHE A 202 -8.59 -5.77 4.13
C PHE A 202 -9.77 -6.73 4.04
N PRO A 203 -9.61 -8.07 3.99
CA PRO A 203 -10.74 -8.99 3.95
C PRO A 203 -11.71 -8.86 5.13
N PHE A 204 -11.25 -8.32 6.27
CA PHE A 204 -12.12 -8.06 7.43
C PHE A 204 -13.01 -6.83 7.28
N TYR A 205 -12.70 -5.94 6.33
CA TYR A 205 -13.36 -4.64 6.15
C TYR A 205 -14.06 -4.49 4.81
N MET A 206 -13.96 -5.50 3.94
CA MET A 206 -14.64 -5.51 2.65
C MET A 206 -16.03 -6.15 2.77
N PRO A 207 -17.05 -5.69 2.01
CA PRO A 207 -18.29 -6.38 1.85
C PRO A 207 -18.09 -7.82 1.33
N GLU A 208 -19.00 -8.73 1.65
CA GLU A 208 -18.89 -10.14 1.24
C GLU A 208 -18.89 -10.31 -0.28
N GLU A 209 -19.61 -9.47 -1.01
CA GLU A 209 -19.64 -9.43 -2.47
C GLU A 209 -18.28 -9.14 -3.11
N GLU A 210 -17.42 -8.38 -2.43
CA GLU A 210 -16.07 -8.05 -2.92
C GLU A 210 -15.01 -9.08 -2.50
N LYS A 211 -15.37 -10.02 -1.58
CA LYS A 211 -14.50 -11.12 -1.15
C LYS A 211 -14.50 -12.30 -2.13
N GLU A 212 -15.55 -12.44 -2.92
CA GLU A 212 -15.60 -13.40 -4.02
C GLU A 212 -14.82 -12.83 -5.23
N VAL A 213 -13.51 -12.95 -5.22
CA VAL A 213 -12.75 -12.97 -6.46
C VAL A 213 -13.07 -14.31 -7.11
N LEU A 214 -14.09 -14.32 -7.96
CA LEU A 214 -14.45 -15.49 -8.78
C LEU A 214 -13.20 -15.93 -9.55
N THR A 215 -12.90 -17.21 -9.48
CA THR A 215 -11.91 -17.79 -10.39
C THR A 215 -12.41 -17.58 -11.83
N PRO A 216 -11.54 -17.50 -12.85
CA PRO A 216 -11.97 -17.34 -14.24
C PRO A 216 -12.99 -18.44 -14.68
N GLU A 217 -12.94 -19.62 -14.06
CA GLU A 217 -13.90 -20.70 -14.28
C GLU A 217 -15.26 -20.39 -13.66
N GLU A 218 -15.30 -19.84 -12.45
CA GLU A 218 -16.55 -19.45 -11.78
C GLU A 218 -17.20 -18.25 -12.44
N GLU A 219 -16.40 -17.31 -12.96
CA GLU A 219 -16.88 -16.16 -13.72
C GLU A 219 -17.52 -16.60 -15.05
N SER A 220 -16.92 -17.58 -15.73
CA SER A 220 -17.48 -18.18 -16.94
C SER A 220 -18.76 -18.98 -16.68
N LEU A 221 -18.83 -19.72 -15.57
CA LEU A 221 -20.03 -20.45 -15.15
C LEU A 221 -21.19 -19.51 -14.78
N ARG A 222 -20.93 -18.43 -14.04
CA ARG A 222 -21.95 -17.42 -13.73
C ARG A 222 -22.41 -16.66 -14.97
N ALA A 223 -21.52 -16.39 -15.92
CA ALA A 223 -21.90 -15.80 -17.20
C ALA A 223 -22.82 -16.72 -18.01
N LEU A 224 -22.56 -18.03 -18.04
CA LEU A 224 -23.42 -19.03 -18.66
C LEU A 224 -24.79 -19.14 -17.94
N GLU A 225 -24.81 -19.17 -16.61
CA GLU A 225 -26.06 -19.18 -15.82
C GLU A 225 -26.87 -17.89 -15.99
N ALA A 226 -26.21 -16.74 -16.16
CA ALA A 226 -26.86 -15.46 -16.43
C ALA A 226 -27.50 -15.42 -17.83
N MET A 227 -26.89 -16.10 -18.81
CA MET A 227 -27.45 -16.25 -20.16
C MET A 227 -28.62 -17.22 -20.23
N ASP A 228 -28.67 -18.20 -19.32
CA ASP A 228 -29.74 -19.21 -19.26
C ASP A 228 -30.97 -18.73 -18.44
N ARG A 229 -30.87 -17.58 -17.75
CA ARG A 229 -32.01 -16.96 -17.08
C ARG A 229 -32.94 -16.35 -18.11
N PRO A 230 -34.20 -16.77 -18.19
CA PRO A 230 -35.18 -16.15 -19.10
C PRO A 230 -35.27 -14.65 -18.77
N SER A 231 -35.07 -13.82 -19.80
CA SER A 231 -35.19 -12.37 -19.65
C SER A 231 -36.57 -12.02 -19.09
N PRO A 232 -36.67 -11.11 -18.10
CA PRO A 232 -37.96 -10.75 -17.47
C PRO A 232 -38.98 -10.19 -18.47
N CYS A 233 -38.60 -9.86 -19.71
CA CYS A 233 -39.51 -9.44 -20.77
C CYS A 233 -40.35 -10.56 -21.38
N LEU A 234 -40.00 -11.84 -21.18
CA LEU A 234 -40.74 -12.95 -21.74
C LEU A 234 -41.88 -13.47 -20.82
N LEU A 235 -41.88 -13.06 -19.55
CA LEU A 235 -42.91 -13.42 -18.58
C LEU A 235 -44.21 -12.59 -18.71
N TYR A 236 -44.19 -11.49 -19.47
CA TYR A 236 -45.37 -10.60 -19.60
C TYR A 236 -46.24 -10.86 -20.83
N THR A 237 -45.88 -11.82 -21.70
CA THR A 237 -46.63 -12.11 -22.93
C THR A 237 -47.47 -13.38 -22.87
N SER A 238 -47.47 -14.16 -21.76
CA SER A 238 -48.27 -15.38 -21.66
C SER A 238 -49.65 -15.20 -20.98
N ASP A 239 -49.87 -14.06 -20.27
CA ASP A 239 -51.15 -13.82 -19.54
C ASP A 239 -52.14 -12.92 -20.28
N ALA A 240 -51.96 -12.67 -21.58
CA ALA A 240 -52.86 -11.86 -22.40
C ALA A 240 -53.57 -12.63 -23.48
N ALA A 241 -53.64 -13.97 -23.36
CA ALA A 241 -54.36 -14.83 -24.33
C ALA A 241 -55.21 -15.90 -23.61
N ASP A 242 -56.10 -15.44 -22.70
CA ASP A 242 -57.32 -16.17 -22.31
C ASP A 242 -58.45 -15.18 -22.02
#